data_9a40d96de3c07c9795e6781e98e5efec
#
_entry.id   9a40d96de3c07c9795e6781e98e5efec
#
_cell.length_a   1.000
_cell.length_b   1.000
_cell.length_c   1.000
_cell.angle_alpha   90.00
_cell.angle_beta   90.00
_cell.angle_gamma   90.00
#
_symmetry.space_group_name_H-M   'P 1'
#
loop_
_entity.id
_entity.type
_entity.pdbx_description
1 polymer ?
#
loop_
_entity_poly.entity_id
_entity_poly.type
_entity_poly.pdbx_seq_one_letter_code
_entity_poly.pdbx_strand_id
1 'polypeptide(L)'
;MTNIHNAQTTNTPNGSSPLGGTRGGLKVGILGAAGYTGGELIRLLLNHPEVEIVFANSESNAGNLFSDVHEGLLGETEQCFTAEMPFDKVDVVFFCFGHGKSEAFLKEHSIPANVKIIDLAQDFRIKGNHDYVYGLPEIHREEIAKCQHLANPGCFATCIQLGLLPLAQAGLLTKDIAVNAITGSTGAGQKPGATTHFSWRNNNLSVYKLFTHQHLHEICQTLNELKPATAPHVVDTLDEGFEAEGITVDFIPYRGDFARGIFCTEVVTLEKQTLIAPSDSPKGEGDRPDGNTSPLGEDGKGLEGLDIVALYKTFY
;
A
#
# COMPACT_ATOMS: atom_id res chain seq x y z
N MET A 1 19.23 43.69 30.76
CA MET A 1 20.16 43.88 29.62
C MET A 1 20.92 42.60 29.44
N THR A 2 20.51 41.75 28.52
CA THR A 2 21.26 40.56 28.12
C THR A 2 20.91 40.28 26.65
N ASN A 3 21.91 40.43 25.81
CA ASN A 3 21.86 40.28 24.35
C ASN A 3 21.51 38.86 23.95
N ILE A 4 20.47 38.73 23.11
CA ILE A 4 20.20 37.50 22.38
C ILE A 4 20.83 37.67 20.99
N HIS A 5 21.84 36.88 20.70
CA HIS A 5 22.49 36.81 19.39
C HIS A 5 21.55 36.12 18.36
N ASN A 6 21.23 36.90 17.33
CA ASN A 6 20.64 36.39 16.07
C ASN A 6 21.68 35.52 15.36
N ALA A 7 21.40 34.23 15.26
CA ALA A 7 22.05 33.35 14.28
C ALA A 7 21.19 33.34 13.01
N GLN A 8 21.60 34.09 12.01
CA GLN A 8 21.08 34.00 10.66
C GLN A 8 21.59 32.68 10.03
N THR A 9 20.71 31.70 9.86
CA THR A 9 20.99 30.57 8.98
C THR A 9 20.68 30.99 7.56
N THR A 10 21.73 31.20 6.79
CA THR A 10 21.67 31.35 5.34
C THR A 10 21.38 30.00 4.70
N ASN A 11 20.12 29.75 4.31
CA ASN A 11 19.77 28.65 3.41
C ASN A 11 20.18 29.04 1.99
N THR A 12 21.27 28.49 1.51
CA THR A 12 21.60 28.43 0.10
C THR A 12 20.93 27.19 -0.51
N PRO A 13 20.11 27.32 -1.55
CA PRO A 13 19.63 26.18 -2.32
C PRO A 13 20.67 25.86 -3.40
N ASN A 14 21.63 25.01 -3.09
CA ASN A 14 22.50 24.39 -4.09
C ASN A 14 22.96 23.03 -3.57
N GLY A 15 22.11 22.02 -3.76
CA GLY A 15 22.45 20.61 -3.68
C GLY A 15 22.45 20.05 -5.10
N SER A 16 23.56 20.23 -5.81
CA SER A 16 23.82 19.47 -7.04
C SER A 16 23.87 17.98 -6.70
N SER A 17 22.97 17.21 -7.30
CA SER A 17 22.96 15.74 -7.25
C SER A 17 24.33 15.19 -7.72
N PRO A 18 24.90 14.17 -7.03
CA PRO A 18 26.22 13.64 -7.37
C PRO A 18 26.25 12.74 -8.61
N LEU A 19 25.16 12.63 -9.36
CA LEU A 19 25.12 11.87 -10.60
C LEU A 19 24.99 12.84 -11.79
N GLY A 20 26.13 13.30 -12.28
CA GLY A 20 26.23 14.05 -13.52
C GLY A 20 25.73 13.22 -14.70
N GLY A 21 24.55 13.54 -15.17
CA GLY A 21 23.95 13.06 -16.40
C GLY A 21 22.60 13.78 -16.56
N THR A 22 22.46 14.59 -17.60
CA THR A 22 21.19 15.14 -18.07
C THR A 22 20.30 14.00 -18.59
N ARG A 23 19.79 13.16 -17.68
CA ARG A 23 18.62 12.32 -17.95
C ARG A 23 17.42 13.21 -17.67
N GLY A 24 16.66 13.52 -18.71
CA GLY A 24 15.33 14.09 -18.54
C GLY A 24 14.58 13.22 -17.55
N GLY A 25 13.91 13.83 -16.56
CA GLY A 25 13.16 13.08 -15.55
C GLY A 25 12.08 12.22 -16.20
N LEU A 26 11.63 11.16 -15.51
CA LEU A 26 10.53 10.30 -15.93
C LEU A 26 9.26 11.15 -16.10
N LYS A 27 8.69 11.16 -17.26
CA LYS A 27 7.52 11.97 -17.60
C LYS A 27 6.22 11.28 -17.21
N VAL A 28 5.41 11.95 -16.43
CA VAL A 28 4.21 11.35 -15.82
C VAL A 28 2.95 12.11 -16.21
N GLY A 29 1.91 11.35 -16.57
CA GLY A 29 0.54 11.82 -16.69
C GLY A 29 -0.32 11.28 -15.54
N ILE A 30 -1.28 12.07 -15.08
CA ILE A 30 -2.19 11.68 -13.99
C ILE A 30 -3.64 11.85 -14.47
N LEU A 31 -4.40 10.78 -14.48
CA LEU A 31 -5.84 10.79 -14.78
C LEU A 31 -6.63 10.79 -13.48
N GLY A 32 -7.73 11.56 -13.43
CA GLY A 32 -8.51 11.72 -12.20
C GLY A 32 -7.80 12.54 -11.13
N ALA A 33 -6.95 13.47 -11.56
CA ALA A 33 -6.01 14.21 -10.73
C ALA A 33 -6.67 15.12 -9.67
N ALA A 34 -7.92 15.55 -9.86
CA ALA A 34 -8.64 16.38 -8.90
C ALA A 34 -9.20 15.60 -7.70
N GLY A 35 -9.14 14.26 -7.70
CA GLY A 35 -9.52 13.42 -6.55
C GLY A 35 -8.49 13.45 -5.42
N TYR A 36 -8.86 12.97 -4.22
CA TYR A 36 -7.92 12.90 -3.09
C TYR A 36 -6.64 12.11 -3.40
N THR A 37 -6.77 10.97 -4.07
CA THR A 37 -5.63 10.14 -4.47
C THR A 37 -4.73 10.89 -5.46
N GLY A 38 -5.34 11.60 -6.43
CA GLY A 38 -4.61 12.42 -7.39
C GLY A 38 -3.84 13.56 -6.71
N GLY A 39 -4.46 14.24 -5.75
CA GLY A 39 -3.81 15.32 -4.98
C GLY A 39 -2.63 14.81 -4.15
N GLU A 40 -2.77 13.66 -3.46
CA GLU A 40 -1.65 13.06 -2.74
C GLU A 40 -0.53 12.60 -3.68
N LEU A 41 -0.88 12.05 -4.84
CA LEU A 41 0.11 11.67 -5.85
C LEU A 41 0.87 12.89 -6.38
N ILE A 42 0.16 13.98 -6.73
CA ILE A 42 0.80 15.23 -7.14
C ILE A 42 1.78 15.72 -6.06
N ARG A 43 1.36 15.75 -4.80
CA ARG A 43 2.20 16.16 -3.67
C ARG A 43 3.49 15.33 -3.56
N LEU A 44 3.40 14.02 -3.77
CA LEU A 44 4.56 13.12 -3.75
C LEU A 44 5.47 13.34 -4.95
N LEU A 45 4.90 13.48 -6.15
CA LEU A 45 5.67 13.58 -7.39
C LEU A 45 6.34 14.94 -7.56
N LEU A 46 5.75 16.04 -7.07
CA LEU A 46 6.39 17.37 -7.06
C LEU A 46 7.72 17.37 -6.28
N ASN A 47 7.84 16.50 -5.28
CA ASN A 47 9.05 16.37 -4.48
C ASN A 47 9.97 15.22 -4.94
N HIS A 48 9.62 14.52 -6.03
CA HIS A 48 10.42 13.40 -6.53
C HIS A 48 11.52 13.91 -7.47
N PRO A 49 12.81 13.64 -7.19
CA PRO A 49 13.94 14.27 -7.93
C PRO A 49 14.07 13.83 -9.38
N GLU A 50 13.43 12.73 -9.77
CA GLU A 50 13.57 12.13 -11.10
C GLU A 50 12.24 12.11 -11.90
N VAL A 51 11.22 12.86 -11.45
CA VAL A 51 9.89 12.86 -12.07
C VAL A 51 9.48 14.25 -12.51
N GLU A 52 8.88 14.34 -13.69
CA GLU A 52 8.23 15.53 -14.24
C GLU A 52 6.74 15.24 -14.47
N ILE A 53 5.85 15.99 -13.82
CA ILE A 53 4.41 15.92 -14.12
C ILE A 53 4.14 16.70 -15.39
N VAL A 54 3.85 15.99 -16.49
CA VAL A 54 3.56 16.59 -17.80
C VAL A 54 2.12 17.06 -17.89
N PHE A 55 1.19 16.25 -17.36
CA PHE A 55 -0.22 16.64 -17.29
C PHE A 55 -0.93 16.01 -16.07
N ALA A 56 -1.90 16.73 -15.56
CA ALA A 56 -2.84 16.26 -14.56
C ALA A 56 -4.26 16.48 -15.09
N ASN A 57 -4.92 15.39 -15.48
CA ASN A 57 -6.23 15.47 -16.16
C ASN A 57 -7.37 15.63 -15.16
N SER A 58 -8.20 16.64 -15.40
CA SER A 58 -9.51 16.84 -14.81
C SER A 58 -10.35 17.72 -15.72
N GLU A 59 -11.39 17.17 -16.33
CA GLU A 59 -12.28 17.95 -17.22
C GLU A 59 -12.96 19.10 -16.48
N SER A 60 -13.51 18.83 -15.29
CA SER A 60 -14.26 19.82 -14.49
C SER A 60 -13.37 20.93 -13.88
N ASN A 61 -12.07 20.73 -13.84
CA ASN A 61 -11.12 21.69 -13.24
C ASN A 61 -10.06 22.17 -14.26
N ALA A 62 -10.25 21.90 -15.55
CA ALA A 62 -9.30 22.33 -16.58
C ALA A 62 -9.09 23.85 -16.54
N GLY A 63 -7.81 24.25 -16.47
CA GLY A 63 -7.38 25.65 -16.34
C GLY A 63 -7.26 26.17 -14.90
N ASN A 64 -7.79 25.48 -13.89
CA ASN A 64 -7.58 25.84 -12.49
C ASN A 64 -6.19 25.37 -12.03
N LEU A 65 -5.58 26.12 -11.12
CA LEU A 65 -4.33 25.70 -10.46
C LEU A 65 -4.56 24.40 -9.66
N PHE A 66 -3.50 23.60 -9.49
CA PHE A 66 -3.58 22.45 -8.58
C PHE A 66 -3.97 22.85 -7.17
N SER A 67 -3.47 24.00 -6.70
CA SER A 67 -3.77 24.56 -5.38
C SER A 67 -5.22 25.02 -5.22
N ASP A 68 -5.95 25.33 -6.29
CA ASP A 68 -7.37 25.71 -6.20
C ASP A 68 -8.26 24.52 -5.79
N VAL A 69 -7.80 23.30 -6.04
CA VAL A 69 -8.50 22.06 -5.70
C VAL A 69 -7.85 21.36 -4.51
N HIS A 70 -6.54 21.43 -4.43
CA HIS A 70 -5.73 20.79 -3.39
C HIS A 70 -4.98 21.89 -2.61
N GLU A 71 -5.67 22.55 -1.69
CA GLU A 71 -5.16 23.71 -0.92
C GLU A 71 -3.79 23.48 -0.26
N GLY A 72 -3.48 22.22 0.09
CA GLY A 72 -2.17 21.82 0.62
C GLY A 72 -1.00 21.97 -0.36
N LEU A 73 -1.26 22.31 -1.62
CA LEU A 73 -0.24 22.56 -2.65
C LEU A 73 -0.01 24.06 -2.91
N LEU A 74 -0.59 24.94 -2.10
CA LEU A 74 -0.42 26.37 -2.24
C LEU A 74 1.06 26.77 -2.11
N GLY A 75 1.60 27.39 -3.16
CA GLY A 75 3.00 27.81 -3.23
C GLY A 75 3.99 26.70 -3.63
N GLU A 76 3.55 25.46 -3.80
CA GLU A 76 4.40 24.33 -4.25
C GLU A 76 4.53 24.29 -5.79
N THR A 77 3.51 24.74 -6.51
CA THR A 77 3.49 24.74 -7.97
C THR A 77 2.48 25.72 -8.53
N GLU A 78 2.74 26.21 -9.75
CA GLU A 78 1.79 27.02 -10.55
C GLU A 78 1.16 26.21 -11.70
N GLN A 79 1.30 24.88 -11.71
CA GLN A 79 0.70 24.03 -12.72
C GLN A 79 -0.82 23.98 -12.60
N CYS A 80 -1.48 23.85 -13.75
CA CYS A 80 -2.94 23.78 -13.87
C CYS A 80 -3.39 22.39 -14.29
N PHE A 81 -4.62 22.05 -13.94
CA PHE A 81 -5.30 20.89 -14.52
C PHE A 81 -5.59 21.12 -16.01
N THR A 82 -5.68 20.03 -16.75
CA THR A 82 -6.03 20.05 -18.17
C THR A 82 -7.12 19.02 -18.50
N ALA A 83 -7.92 19.30 -19.53
CA ALA A 83 -8.81 18.31 -20.12
C ALA A 83 -8.08 17.38 -21.11
N GLU A 84 -6.91 17.79 -21.60
CA GLU A 84 -6.12 17.01 -22.55
C GLU A 84 -5.38 15.85 -21.86
N MET A 85 -5.15 14.79 -22.64
CA MET A 85 -4.44 13.57 -22.21
C MET A 85 -3.35 13.23 -23.24
N PRO A 86 -2.24 13.99 -23.31
CA PRO A 86 -1.17 13.78 -24.30
C PRO A 86 -0.31 12.56 -23.92
N PHE A 87 -0.84 11.33 -24.12
CA PHE A 87 -0.15 10.08 -23.79
C PHE A 87 1.17 9.89 -24.55
N ASP A 88 1.32 10.49 -25.71
CA ASP A 88 2.56 10.47 -26.50
C ASP A 88 3.72 11.26 -25.87
N LYS A 89 3.44 12.04 -24.83
CA LYS A 89 4.43 12.89 -24.15
C LYS A 89 4.88 12.36 -22.80
N VAL A 90 4.38 11.19 -22.39
CA VAL A 90 4.67 10.62 -21.07
C VAL A 90 5.26 9.21 -21.15
N ASP A 91 6.00 8.83 -20.15
CA ASP A 91 6.55 7.49 -19.97
C ASP A 91 5.64 6.60 -19.10
N VAL A 92 4.93 7.23 -18.15
CA VAL A 92 4.03 6.56 -17.21
C VAL A 92 2.74 7.36 -17.07
N VAL A 93 1.62 6.67 -16.98
CA VAL A 93 0.33 7.28 -16.64
C VAL A 93 -0.25 6.61 -15.40
N PHE A 94 -0.69 7.43 -14.44
CA PHE A 94 -1.40 6.98 -13.25
C PHE A 94 -2.91 7.12 -13.44
N PHE A 95 -3.63 6.06 -13.10
CA PHE A 95 -5.09 6.04 -13.07
C PHE A 95 -5.57 6.25 -11.64
N CYS A 96 -5.95 7.48 -11.30
CA CYS A 96 -6.56 7.84 -10.02
C CYS A 96 -8.09 7.84 -10.10
N PHE A 97 -8.66 6.89 -10.83
CA PHE A 97 -10.09 6.74 -10.99
C PHE A 97 -10.77 6.09 -9.76
N GLY A 98 -12.10 6.22 -9.69
CA GLY A 98 -12.89 5.37 -8.80
C GLY A 98 -12.96 3.94 -9.34
N HIS A 99 -13.22 2.99 -8.46
CA HIS A 99 -13.35 1.57 -8.80
C HIS A 99 -14.34 1.30 -9.94
N GLY A 100 -14.02 0.35 -10.80
CA GLY A 100 -14.82 -0.03 -11.98
C GLY A 100 -14.70 0.92 -13.18
N LYS A 101 -13.80 1.91 -13.14
CA LYS A 101 -13.67 2.91 -14.21
C LYS A 101 -12.43 2.72 -15.09
N SER A 102 -11.40 2.06 -14.60
CA SER A 102 -10.16 1.88 -15.36
C SER A 102 -10.37 0.97 -16.58
N GLU A 103 -11.07 -0.13 -16.40
CA GLU A 103 -11.42 -1.05 -17.50
C GLU A 103 -12.31 -0.36 -18.55
N ALA A 104 -13.30 0.44 -18.12
CA ALA A 104 -14.16 1.20 -19.03
C ALA A 104 -13.37 2.23 -19.83
N PHE A 105 -12.46 2.96 -19.16
CA PHE A 105 -11.59 3.94 -19.80
C PHE A 105 -10.70 3.32 -20.88
N LEU A 106 -10.10 2.17 -20.62
CA LEU A 106 -9.24 1.45 -21.57
C LEU A 106 -9.98 0.91 -22.78
N LYS A 107 -11.29 0.69 -22.70
CA LYS A 107 -12.15 0.32 -23.85
C LYS A 107 -12.39 1.52 -24.79
N GLU A 108 -12.36 2.73 -24.25
CA GLU A 108 -12.66 3.95 -24.99
C GLU A 108 -11.41 4.69 -25.47
N HIS A 109 -10.28 4.49 -24.80
CA HIS A 109 -9.04 5.22 -25.06
C HIS A 109 -7.86 4.28 -25.31
N SER A 110 -7.09 4.55 -26.35
CA SER A 110 -5.85 3.82 -26.64
C SER A 110 -4.66 4.54 -26.03
N ILE A 111 -3.91 3.82 -25.20
CA ILE A 111 -2.64 4.29 -24.65
C ILE A 111 -1.50 3.65 -25.45
N PRO A 112 -0.47 4.43 -25.87
CA PRO A 112 0.67 3.88 -26.60
C PRO A 112 1.35 2.75 -25.81
N ALA A 113 1.73 1.67 -26.49
CA ALA A 113 2.29 0.48 -25.85
C ALA A 113 3.63 0.71 -25.10
N ASN A 114 4.30 1.81 -25.36
CA ASN A 114 5.51 2.21 -24.64
C ASN A 114 5.23 2.98 -23.34
N VAL A 115 3.98 3.38 -23.09
CA VAL A 115 3.58 4.11 -21.87
C VAL A 115 3.15 3.10 -20.82
N LYS A 116 3.82 3.12 -19.68
CA LYS A 116 3.46 2.26 -18.55
C LYS A 116 2.20 2.77 -17.85
N ILE A 117 1.40 1.85 -17.34
CA ILE A 117 0.16 2.17 -16.61
C ILE A 117 0.31 1.75 -15.14
N ILE A 118 -0.01 2.67 -14.23
CA ILE A 118 -0.16 2.36 -12.80
C ILE A 118 -1.61 2.66 -12.42
N ASP A 119 -2.39 1.62 -12.18
CA ASP A 119 -3.81 1.74 -11.83
C ASP A 119 -4.01 1.67 -10.31
N LEU A 120 -4.67 2.69 -9.75
CA LEU A 120 -5.00 2.76 -8.33
C LEU A 120 -6.42 2.25 -8.03
N ALA A 121 -7.22 1.92 -9.05
CA ALA A 121 -8.53 1.30 -8.88
C ALA A 121 -8.39 -0.20 -8.53
N GLN A 122 -9.50 -0.84 -8.22
CA GLN A 122 -9.50 -2.27 -7.87
C GLN A 122 -9.54 -3.19 -9.09
N ASP A 123 -9.75 -2.64 -10.28
CA ASP A 123 -10.20 -3.35 -11.49
C ASP A 123 -9.25 -4.49 -11.90
N PHE A 124 -7.96 -4.34 -11.64
CA PHE A 124 -6.92 -5.29 -12.08
C PHE A 124 -6.09 -5.89 -10.94
N ARG A 125 -6.56 -5.78 -9.68
CA ARG A 125 -5.78 -6.27 -8.52
C ARG A 125 -5.84 -7.77 -8.35
N ILE A 126 -6.94 -8.40 -8.78
CA ILE A 126 -7.14 -9.84 -8.67
C ILE A 126 -6.69 -10.50 -9.98
N LYS A 127 -5.90 -11.57 -9.87
CA LYS A 127 -5.41 -12.33 -11.03
C LYS A 127 -6.57 -12.74 -11.93
N GLY A 128 -6.42 -12.51 -13.22
CA GLY A 128 -7.47 -12.76 -14.21
C GLY A 128 -6.93 -12.71 -15.63
N ASN A 129 -7.80 -12.44 -16.60
CA ASN A 129 -7.42 -12.34 -18.01
C ASN A 129 -6.85 -10.95 -18.35
N HIS A 130 -5.75 -10.58 -17.69
CA HIS A 130 -5.01 -9.34 -17.91
C HIS A 130 -3.53 -9.54 -17.52
N ASP A 131 -2.66 -8.61 -17.91
CA ASP A 131 -1.21 -8.65 -17.69
C ASP A 131 -0.74 -7.70 -16.56
N TYR A 132 -1.67 -7.18 -15.76
CA TYR A 132 -1.31 -6.33 -14.63
C TYR A 132 -0.61 -7.12 -13.54
N VAL A 133 0.54 -6.61 -13.08
CA VAL A 133 1.25 -7.12 -11.91
C VAL A 133 0.68 -6.49 -10.65
N TYR A 134 0.41 -7.28 -9.64
CA TYR A 134 -0.02 -6.76 -8.32
C TYR A 134 1.15 -6.03 -7.66
N GLY A 135 0.97 -4.74 -7.42
CA GLY A 135 2.03 -3.79 -7.10
C GLY A 135 2.46 -3.76 -5.64
N LEU A 136 2.66 -4.90 -4.99
CA LEU A 136 3.22 -4.99 -3.65
C LEU A 136 4.73 -5.32 -3.73
N PRO A 137 5.63 -4.31 -3.56
CA PRO A 137 7.06 -4.48 -3.85
C PRO A 137 7.75 -5.50 -2.96
N GLU A 138 7.22 -5.75 -1.78
CA GLU A 138 7.78 -6.69 -0.80
C GLU A 138 7.82 -8.12 -1.33
N ILE A 139 6.92 -8.46 -2.25
CA ILE A 139 6.83 -9.83 -2.82
C ILE A 139 7.02 -9.86 -4.34
N HIS A 140 6.77 -8.78 -5.07
CA HIS A 140 6.78 -8.74 -6.53
C HIS A 140 7.79 -7.73 -7.11
N ARG A 141 8.86 -7.40 -6.37
CA ARG A 141 9.83 -6.35 -6.78
C ARG A 141 10.40 -6.55 -8.18
N GLU A 142 10.74 -7.78 -8.54
CA GLU A 142 11.34 -8.09 -9.84
C GLU A 142 10.33 -7.99 -10.98
N GLU A 143 9.10 -8.45 -10.76
CA GLU A 143 8.00 -8.36 -11.73
C GLU A 143 7.60 -6.90 -11.95
N ILE A 144 7.48 -6.12 -10.87
CA ILE A 144 7.17 -4.69 -10.91
C ILE A 144 8.23 -3.93 -11.73
N ALA A 145 9.51 -4.24 -11.55
CA ALA A 145 10.57 -3.59 -12.31
C ALA A 145 10.48 -3.83 -13.83
N LYS A 146 9.86 -4.92 -14.25
CA LYS A 146 9.75 -5.34 -15.67
C LYS A 146 8.36 -5.11 -16.26
N CYS A 147 7.33 -4.90 -15.45
CA CYS A 147 5.96 -4.82 -15.91
C CYS A 147 5.69 -3.58 -16.78
N GLN A 148 4.69 -3.70 -17.63
CA GLN A 148 4.12 -2.60 -18.41
C GLN A 148 2.88 -2.03 -17.70
N HIS A 149 2.12 -2.89 -17.02
CA HIS A 149 0.92 -2.53 -16.30
C HIS A 149 1.03 -2.98 -14.84
N LEU A 150 0.71 -2.07 -13.92
CA LEU A 150 0.78 -2.29 -12.48
C LEU A 150 -0.56 -1.97 -11.83
N ALA A 151 -1.11 -2.89 -11.03
CA ALA A 151 -2.27 -2.68 -10.20
C ALA A 151 -1.83 -2.34 -8.76
N ASN A 152 -1.98 -1.08 -8.37
CA ASN A 152 -1.59 -0.63 -7.03
C ASN A 152 -2.53 -1.24 -5.98
N PRO A 153 -2.01 -1.88 -4.91
CA PRO A 153 -2.80 -2.54 -3.88
C PRO A 153 -3.80 -1.64 -3.17
N GLY A 154 -4.87 -2.22 -2.66
CA GLY A 154 -5.80 -1.52 -1.78
C GLY A 154 -5.15 -1.13 -0.46
N CYS A 155 -5.60 -0.03 0.14
CA CYS A 155 -4.98 0.54 1.33
C CYS A 155 -5.03 -0.41 2.55
N PHE A 156 -6.17 -1.00 2.87
CA PHE A 156 -6.26 -2.01 3.93
C PHE A 156 -5.53 -3.30 3.54
N ALA A 157 -5.63 -3.71 2.26
CA ALA A 157 -4.94 -4.91 1.80
C ALA A 157 -3.43 -4.76 2.02
N THR A 158 -2.84 -3.62 1.64
CA THR A 158 -1.42 -3.34 1.89
C THR A 158 -1.10 -3.42 3.39
N CYS A 159 -1.86 -2.73 4.24
CA CYS A 159 -1.59 -2.67 5.68
C CYS A 159 -1.64 -4.06 6.32
N ILE A 160 -2.68 -4.85 6.01
CA ILE A 160 -2.90 -6.19 6.57
C ILE A 160 -1.87 -7.18 6.00
N GLN A 161 -1.61 -7.16 4.71
CA GLN A 161 -0.63 -8.05 4.11
C GLN A 161 0.76 -7.84 4.72
N LEU A 162 1.21 -6.61 4.89
CA LEU A 162 2.51 -6.33 5.50
C LEU A 162 2.65 -6.94 6.91
N GLY A 163 1.56 -7.04 7.67
CA GLY A 163 1.57 -7.74 8.95
C GLY A 163 1.65 -9.27 8.82
N LEU A 164 1.00 -9.86 7.81
CA LEU A 164 0.81 -11.31 7.70
C LEU A 164 1.82 -12.02 6.78
N LEU A 165 2.47 -11.32 5.83
CA LEU A 165 3.34 -11.94 4.83
C LEU A 165 4.47 -12.80 5.41
N PRO A 166 5.24 -12.36 6.42
CA PRO A 166 6.31 -13.18 6.99
C PRO A 166 5.77 -14.48 7.61
N LEU A 167 4.61 -14.44 8.25
CA LEU A 167 3.96 -15.60 8.85
C LEU A 167 3.41 -16.55 7.78
N ALA A 168 2.84 -16.00 6.71
CA ALA A 168 2.35 -16.80 5.58
C ALA A 168 3.50 -17.55 4.90
N GLN A 169 4.61 -16.86 4.59
CA GLN A 169 5.79 -17.46 3.97
C GLN A 169 6.39 -18.58 4.83
N ALA A 170 6.39 -18.39 6.15
CA ALA A 170 6.88 -19.40 7.10
C ALA A 170 5.89 -20.56 7.35
N GLY A 171 4.67 -20.52 6.76
CA GLY A 171 3.63 -21.52 6.98
C GLY A 171 3.05 -21.53 8.38
N LEU A 172 3.11 -20.39 9.09
CA LEU A 172 2.67 -20.25 10.49
C LEU A 172 1.21 -19.84 10.63
N LEU A 173 0.52 -19.50 9.55
CA LEU A 173 -0.91 -19.22 9.56
C LEU A 173 -1.67 -20.56 9.53
N THR A 174 -2.17 -21.00 10.69
CA THR A 174 -2.81 -22.31 10.85
C THR A 174 -4.24 -22.24 11.37
N LYS A 175 -4.69 -21.06 11.80
CA LYS A 175 -6.04 -20.79 12.33
C LYS A 175 -6.56 -19.47 11.81
N ASP A 176 -7.86 -19.27 11.95
CA ASP A 176 -8.52 -18.03 11.60
C ASP A 176 -7.85 -16.80 12.22
N ILE A 177 -7.79 -15.74 11.45
CA ILE A 177 -7.06 -14.50 11.75
C ILE A 177 -8.06 -13.39 12.01
N ALA A 178 -8.06 -12.84 13.21
CA ALA A 178 -8.90 -11.68 13.51
C ALA A 178 -8.15 -10.38 13.23
N VAL A 179 -8.73 -9.51 12.38
CA VAL A 179 -8.15 -8.25 11.94
C VAL A 179 -9.06 -7.09 12.29
N ASN A 180 -8.56 -6.14 13.06
CA ASN A 180 -9.21 -4.87 13.33
C ASN A 180 -8.38 -3.73 12.73
N ALA A 181 -8.94 -2.97 11.80
CA ALA A 181 -8.20 -1.88 11.18
C ALA A 181 -9.02 -0.59 11.08
N ILE A 182 -8.40 0.52 11.46
CA ILE A 182 -9.02 1.84 11.53
C ILE A 182 -8.41 2.73 10.44
N THR A 183 -9.26 3.32 9.61
CA THR A 183 -8.86 4.30 8.58
C THR A 183 -9.64 5.60 8.70
N GLY A 184 -9.21 6.62 7.97
CA GLY A 184 -9.94 7.87 7.84
C GLY A 184 -11.06 7.83 6.80
N SER A 185 -11.88 8.88 6.78
CA SER A 185 -12.98 9.01 5.80
C SER A 185 -12.51 9.43 4.41
N THR A 186 -11.30 9.94 4.26
CA THR A 186 -10.73 10.32 2.96
C THR A 186 -10.62 9.14 1.99
N GLY A 187 -10.44 7.91 2.50
CA GLY A 187 -10.44 6.69 1.69
C GLY A 187 -11.76 6.39 0.96
N ALA A 188 -12.86 7.06 1.33
CA ALA A 188 -14.14 6.97 0.61
C ALA A 188 -14.23 7.95 -0.59
N GLY A 189 -13.22 8.79 -0.81
CA GLY A 189 -13.19 9.80 -1.85
C GLY A 189 -13.89 11.12 -1.45
N GLN A 190 -13.85 12.08 -2.37
CA GLN A 190 -14.35 13.45 -2.14
C GLN A 190 -15.89 13.55 -2.14
N LYS A 191 -16.57 12.63 -2.82
CA LYS A 191 -18.03 12.71 -2.93
C LYS A 191 -18.67 12.61 -1.55
N PRO A 192 -19.42 13.62 -1.10
CA PRO A 192 -20.08 13.60 0.20
C PRO A 192 -21.02 12.41 0.33
N GLY A 193 -21.00 11.78 1.50
CA GLY A 193 -21.89 10.68 1.84
C GLY A 193 -22.36 10.80 3.29
N ALA A 194 -23.47 10.16 3.64
CA ALA A 194 -24.06 10.23 4.96
C ALA A 194 -23.08 9.92 6.10
N THR A 195 -22.20 8.92 5.88
CA THR A 195 -21.21 8.47 6.90
C THR A 195 -19.85 9.12 6.80
N THR A 196 -19.62 9.96 5.77
CA THR A 196 -18.37 10.73 5.59
C THR A 196 -18.57 12.22 5.82
N HIS A 197 -19.82 12.64 6.01
CA HIS A 197 -20.20 14.01 6.30
C HIS A 197 -19.60 14.46 7.64
N PHE A 198 -19.13 15.72 7.75
CA PHE A 198 -18.47 16.26 8.94
C PHE A 198 -19.26 16.01 10.22
N SER A 199 -20.55 16.38 10.25
CA SER A 199 -21.38 16.23 11.47
C SER A 199 -21.55 14.78 11.93
N TRP A 200 -21.45 13.81 11.02
CA TRP A 200 -21.47 12.38 11.38
C TRP A 200 -20.10 11.89 11.81
N ARG A 201 -19.05 12.36 11.14
CA ARG A 201 -17.69 11.80 11.29
C ARG A 201 -16.89 12.43 12.41
N ASN A 202 -17.11 13.67 12.75
CA ASN A 202 -16.38 14.37 13.80
C ASN A 202 -16.51 13.64 15.15
N ASN A 203 -15.38 13.29 15.76
CA ASN A 203 -15.30 12.52 17.01
C ASN A 203 -16.07 11.19 16.98
N ASN A 204 -16.20 10.57 15.84
CA ASN A 204 -16.99 9.33 15.66
C ASN A 204 -16.17 8.24 14.98
N LEU A 205 -16.29 7.02 15.50
CA LEU A 205 -15.76 5.80 14.94
C LEU A 205 -16.91 4.86 14.60
N SER A 206 -16.91 4.30 13.40
CA SER A 206 -17.97 3.36 12.99
C SER A 206 -17.43 2.20 12.18
N VAL A 207 -17.95 1.01 12.43
CA VAL A 207 -17.71 -0.19 11.60
C VAL A 207 -18.41 -0.04 10.26
N TYR A 208 -17.83 -0.56 9.19
CA TYR A 208 -18.47 -0.66 7.88
C TYR A 208 -17.99 -1.90 7.14
N LYS A 209 -18.81 -2.44 6.23
CA LYS A 209 -18.47 -3.67 5.47
C LYS A 209 -17.88 -4.80 6.32
N LEU A 210 -18.47 -5.04 7.49
CA LEU A 210 -18.07 -6.08 8.42
C LEU A 210 -18.02 -7.43 7.69
N PHE A 211 -16.87 -8.09 7.68
CA PHE A 211 -16.58 -9.37 7.01
C PHE A 211 -16.86 -9.41 5.49
N THR A 212 -17.18 -8.25 4.90
CA THR A 212 -17.56 -8.16 3.48
C THR A 212 -16.75 -7.12 2.71
N HIS A 213 -15.58 -6.76 3.22
CA HIS A 213 -14.75 -5.75 2.59
C HIS A 213 -14.00 -6.36 1.39
N GLN A 214 -14.13 -5.76 0.21
CA GLN A 214 -13.54 -6.26 -1.05
C GLN A 214 -12.02 -6.47 -1.03
N HIS A 215 -11.29 -5.89 -0.08
CA HIS A 215 -9.85 -6.15 0.06
C HIS A 215 -9.54 -7.57 0.56
N LEU A 216 -10.53 -8.33 1.02
CA LEU A 216 -10.33 -9.74 1.38
C LEU A 216 -9.85 -10.55 0.17
N HIS A 217 -10.39 -10.30 -1.03
CA HIS A 217 -9.89 -10.94 -2.26
C HIS A 217 -8.38 -10.76 -2.46
N GLU A 218 -7.88 -9.52 -2.29
CA GLU A 218 -6.45 -9.22 -2.42
C GLU A 218 -5.62 -9.94 -1.35
N ILE A 219 -6.08 -9.90 -0.09
CA ILE A 219 -5.40 -10.50 1.06
C ILE A 219 -5.30 -12.02 0.87
N CYS A 220 -6.42 -12.68 0.60
CA CYS A 220 -6.46 -14.13 0.42
C CYS A 220 -5.60 -14.58 -0.78
N GLN A 221 -5.69 -13.88 -1.91
CA GLN A 221 -4.85 -14.14 -3.08
C GLN A 221 -3.36 -14.12 -2.72
N THR A 222 -2.91 -13.07 -2.06
CA THR A 222 -1.49 -12.86 -1.75
C THR A 222 -0.98 -13.86 -0.70
N LEU A 223 -1.74 -14.11 0.37
CA LEU A 223 -1.34 -15.07 1.39
C LEU A 223 -1.25 -16.49 0.82
N ASN A 224 -2.17 -16.87 -0.07
CA ASN A 224 -2.14 -18.17 -0.75
C ASN A 224 -0.98 -18.31 -1.74
N GLU A 225 -0.58 -17.22 -2.39
CA GLU A 225 0.57 -17.22 -3.29
C GLU A 225 1.88 -17.47 -2.55
N LEU A 226 2.01 -16.91 -1.35
CA LEU A 226 3.27 -16.92 -0.60
C LEU A 226 3.45 -18.13 0.31
N LYS A 227 2.35 -18.72 0.79
CA LYS A 227 2.40 -19.83 1.74
C LYS A 227 3.02 -21.10 1.14
N PRO A 228 3.69 -21.96 1.94
CA PRO A 228 4.07 -23.30 1.51
C PRO A 228 2.86 -24.14 1.08
N ALA A 229 3.08 -25.08 0.16
CA ALA A 229 2.00 -25.97 -0.32
C ALA A 229 1.36 -26.81 0.80
N THR A 230 2.10 -27.08 1.86
CA THR A 230 1.64 -27.84 3.03
C THR A 230 0.84 -27.02 4.04
N ALA A 231 0.88 -25.69 3.95
CA ALA A 231 0.11 -24.83 4.84
C ALA A 231 -1.38 -24.78 4.45
N PRO A 232 -2.30 -24.58 5.41
CA PRO A 232 -3.73 -24.46 5.12
C PRO A 232 -4.02 -23.39 4.07
N HIS A 233 -5.10 -23.58 3.31
CA HIS A 233 -5.58 -22.58 2.37
C HIS A 233 -6.21 -21.41 3.13
N VAL A 234 -5.96 -20.18 2.69
CA VAL A 234 -6.65 -18.98 3.17
C VAL A 234 -7.90 -18.78 2.32
N VAL A 235 -9.06 -18.97 2.94
CA VAL A 235 -10.35 -18.97 2.25
C VAL A 235 -10.80 -17.54 1.99
N ASP A 236 -11.17 -17.25 0.74
CA ASP A 236 -11.84 -16.01 0.40
C ASP A 236 -13.34 -16.16 0.68
N THR A 237 -13.78 -15.60 1.80
CA THR A 237 -15.18 -15.69 2.26
C THR A 237 -16.16 -14.88 1.41
N LEU A 238 -15.68 -14.14 0.42
CA LEU A 238 -16.52 -13.38 -0.50
C LEU A 238 -16.79 -14.14 -1.81
N ASP A 239 -16.06 -15.21 -2.07
CA ASP A 239 -16.30 -16.04 -3.26
C ASP A 239 -17.62 -16.80 -3.14
N GLU A 240 -18.38 -16.89 -4.24
CA GLU A 240 -19.60 -17.66 -4.29
C GLU A 240 -19.29 -19.16 -4.13
N GLY A 241 -19.93 -19.79 -3.13
CA GLY A 241 -19.80 -21.22 -2.89
C GLY A 241 -18.51 -21.64 -2.18
N PHE A 242 -17.89 -20.72 -1.40
CA PHE A 242 -16.73 -21.09 -0.60
C PHE A 242 -17.08 -22.27 0.33
N GLU A 243 -16.20 -23.28 0.35
CA GLU A 243 -16.26 -24.37 1.31
C GLU A 243 -15.40 -23.99 2.53
N ALA A 244 -15.87 -24.32 3.73
CA ALA A 244 -15.24 -23.90 4.98
C ALA A 244 -13.94 -24.66 5.34
N GLU A 245 -13.27 -25.28 4.35
CA GLU A 245 -11.98 -25.93 4.54
C GLU A 245 -10.84 -24.92 4.36
N GLY A 246 -10.20 -24.55 5.46
CA GLY A 246 -9.09 -23.62 5.49
C GLY A 246 -9.19 -22.62 6.63
N ILE A 247 -8.40 -21.58 6.57
CA ILE A 247 -8.41 -20.48 7.55
C ILE A 247 -9.08 -19.25 6.95
N THR A 248 -9.80 -18.49 7.79
CA THR A 248 -10.47 -17.26 7.39
C THR A 248 -9.73 -16.03 7.89
N VAL A 249 -9.97 -14.89 7.23
CA VAL A 249 -9.54 -13.58 7.70
C VAL A 249 -10.76 -12.78 8.13
N ASP A 250 -11.01 -12.76 9.42
CA ASP A 250 -12.14 -12.07 10.04
C ASP A 250 -11.85 -10.57 10.13
N PHE A 251 -12.13 -9.85 9.05
CA PHE A 251 -11.78 -8.45 8.91
C PHE A 251 -12.90 -7.52 9.39
N ILE A 252 -12.58 -6.68 10.39
CA ILE A 252 -13.44 -5.66 10.98
C ILE A 252 -12.88 -4.27 10.66
N PRO A 253 -13.32 -3.64 9.57
CA PRO A 253 -12.87 -2.30 9.21
C PRO A 253 -13.66 -1.22 9.97
N TYR A 254 -12.93 -0.24 10.48
CA TYR A 254 -13.48 0.96 11.11
C TYR A 254 -13.14 2.20 10.29
N ARG A 255 -14.04 3.15 10.31
CA ARG A 255 -13.82 4.49 9.76
C ARG A 255 -13.90 5.53 10.88
N GLY A 256 -12.83 6.29 11.04
CA GLY A 256 -12.68 7.38 11.99
C GLY A 256 -12.52 8.75 11.32
N ASP A 257 -12.27 9.79 12.11
CA ASP A 257 -12.00 11.15 11.63
C ASP A 257 -10.50 11.43 11.51
N PHE A 258 -9.83 10.61 10.74
CA PHE A 258 -8.40 10.74 10.43
C PHE A 258 -8.20 11.23 9.00
N ALA A 259 -7.21 12.08 8.80
CA ALA A 259 -6.87 12.59 7.47
C ALA A 259 -6.09 11.55 6.64
N ARG A 260 -5.19 10.80 7.26
CA ARG A 260 -4.29 9.83 6.62
C ARG A 260 -3.97 8.67 7.54
N GLY A 261 -3.53 7.57 6.94
CA GLY A 261 -3.01 6.40 7.62
C GLY A 261 -4.05 5.35 7.96
N ILE A 262 -3.55 4.17 8.29
CA ILE A 262 -4.32 3.02 8.78
C ILE A 262 -3.61 2.50 10.01
N PHE A 263 -4.35 2.29 11.09
CA PHE A 263 -3.90 1.53 12.25
C PHE A 263 -4.54 0.14 12.19
N CYS A 264 -3.72 -0.91 12.20
CA CYS A 264 -4.18 -2.28 12.14
C CYS A 264 -3.70 -3.08 13.36
N THR A 265 -4.59 -3.91 13.88
CA THR A 265 -4.27 -4.94 14.89
C THR A 265 -4.68 -6.30 14.33
N GLU A 266 -3.74 -7.21 14.27
CA GLU A 266 -3.92 -8.57 13.79
C GLU A 266 -3.68 -9.55 14.93
N VAL A 267 -4.64 -10.43 15.17
CA VAL A 267 -4.53 -11.47 16.18
C VAL A 267 -4.37 -12.81 15.48
N VAL A 268 -3.17 -13.36 15.58
CA VAL A 268 -2.80 -14.63 14.96
C VAL A 268 -2.50 -15.66 16.04
N THR A 269 -3.16 -16.81 15.98
CA THR A 269 -2.87 -17.95 16.86
C THR A 269 -1.79 -18.81 16.20
N LEU A 270 -0.63 -18.90 16.83
CA LEU A 270 0.46 -19.75 16.36
C LEU A 270 0.40 -21.09 17.08
N GLU A 271 0.41 -22.19 16.33
CA GLU A 271 0.53 -23.54 16.92
C GLU A 271 2.01 -23.87 17.17
N LYS A 272 2.27 -24.63 18.25
CA LYS A 272 3.59 -25.19 18.49
C LYS A 272 3.93 -26.15 17.34
N GLN A 273 4.71 -25.69 16.38
CA GLN A 273 5.35 -26.62 15.47
C GLN A 273 6.44 -27.35 16.23
N THR A 274 6.35 -28.67 16.31
CA THR A 274 7.50 -29.48 16.69
C THR A 274 8.48 -29.37 15.51
N LEU A 275 9.45 -28.47 15.61
CA LEU A 275 10.55 -28.41 14.66
C LEU A 275 11.27 -29.76 14.75
N ILE A 276 10.98 -30.65 13.82
CA ILE A 276 11.81 -31.82 13.57
C ILE A 276 13.11 -31.24 12.99
N ALA A 277 14.09 -31.07 13.85
CA ALA A 277 15.45 -30.72 13.41
C ALA A 277 15.86 -31.77 12.37
N PRO A 278 16.44 -31.35 11.21
CA PRO A 278 17.04 -32.31 10.30
C PRO A 278 18.06 -33.13 11.08
N SER A 279 17.89 -34.44 11.06
CA SER A 279 18.75 -35.38 11.75
C SER A 279 20.09 -35.53 11.03
N ASP A 280 20.89 -34.48 10.92
CA ASP A 280 22.30 -34.59 10.53
C ASP A 280 22.97 -33.21 10.60
N SER A 281 23.29 -32.82 11.82
CA SER A 281 24.35 -31.81 12.04
C SER A 281 25.38 -32.39 12.99
N PRO A 282 26.67 -32.38 12.64
CA PRO A 282 27.70 -32.89 13.52
C PRO A 282 27.79 -32.01 14.77
N LYS A 283 27.84 -32.67 15.94
CA LYS A 283 28.08 -32.05 17.23
C LYS A 283 29.38 -31.25 17.21
N GLY A 284 29.25 -29.93 17.16
CA GLY A 284 30.34 -29.00 17.43
C GLY A 284 30.10 -28.36 18.77
N GLU A 285 30.92 -28.71 19.74
CA GLU A 285 31.08 -27.99 21.01
C GLU A 285 31.53 -26.55 20.74
N GLY A 286 30.84 -25.58 21.30
CA GLY A 286 31.25 -24.18 21.25
C GLY A 286 30.41 -23.34 22.21
N ASP A 287 31.00 -23.08 23.39
CA ASP A 287 30.55 -22.12 24.39
C ASP A 287 30.10 -20.78 23.78
N ARG A 288 28.90 -20.29 24.16
CA ARG A 288 28.52 -18.90 23.99
C ARG A 288 28.53 -18.21 25.34
N PRO A 289 29.38 -17.21 25.55
CA PRO A 289 29.19 -16.26 26.62
C PRO A 289 28.17 -15.18 26.15
N ASP A 290 27.43 -14.69 27.11
CA ASP A 290 26.67 -13.43 27.17
C ASP A 290 25.17 -13.53 27.01
N GLY A 291 24.57 -13.40 28.19
CA GLY A 291 23.14 -13.22 28.38
C GLY A 291 22.65 -11.91 27.76
N ASN A 292 21.72 -12.06 26.83
CA ASN A 292 20.84 -10.98 26.44
C ASN A 292 19.40 -11.49 26.54
N THR A 293 18.75 -11.14 27.64
CA THR A 293 17.36 -11.42 27.90
C THR A 293 16.49 -10.61 26.96
N SER A 294 15.57 -11.28 26.25
CA SER A 294 14.55 -10.68 25.43
C SER A 294 13.71 -9.66 26.21
N PRO A 295 13.30 -8.53 25.62
CA PRO A 295 12.46 -7.52 26.29
C PRO A 295 10.99 -7.93 26.50
N LEU A 296 10.60 -9.16 26.21
CA LEU A 296 9.26 -9.70 26.48
C LEU A 296 9.30 -10.50 27.78
N GLY A 297 8.55 -10.00 28.78
CA GLY A 297 8.56 -10.45 30.16
C GLY A 297 8.44 -11.97 30.40
N GLU A 298 8.87 -12.38 31.57
CA GLU A 298 9.14 -13.74 32.03
C GLU A 298 7.95 -14.73 32.06
N ASP A 299 6.74 -14.35 31.67
CA ASP A 299 5.52 -15.19 31.80
C ASP A 299 4.98 -15.72 30.46
N GLY A 300 5.57 -15.37 29.33
CA GLY A 300 5.20 -15.90 28.04
C GLY A 300 5.93 -17.21 27.76
N LYS A 301 5.31 -18.37 28.03
CA LYS A 301 5.69 -19.63 27.36
C LYS A 301 5.43 -19.48 25.85
N GLY A 302 6.24 -18.61 25.20
CA GLY A 302 6.30 -18.44 23.78
C GLY A 302 6.66 -19.77 23.11
N LEU A 303 6.41 -19.84 21.82
CA LEU A 303 6.84 -20.96 20.97
C LEU A 303 8.35 -21.13 21.15
N GLU A 304 8.75 -22.15 21.93
CA GLU A 304 10.18 -22.40 22.19
C GLU A 304 10.89 -22.56 20.83
N GLY A 305 11.82 -21.65 20.54
CA GLY A 305 12.64 -21.67 19.33
C GLY A 305 12.17 -20.78 18.17
N LEU A 306 10.98 -20.13 18.22
CA LEU A 306 10.54 -19.19 17.18
C LEU A 306 10.85 -17.75 17.60
N ASP A 307 11.81 -17.11 16.90
CA ASP A 307 12.07 -15.67 17.02
C ASP A 307 11.25 -14.90 15.97
N ILE A 308 10.08 -14.41 16.38
CA ILE A 308 9.18 -13.61 15.54
C ILE A 308 9.88 -12.35 15.04
N VAL A 309 10.67 -11.69 15.88
CA VAL A 309 11.38 -10.45 15.49
C VAL A 309 12.42 -10.74 14.41
N ALA A 310 13.17 -11.85 14.55
CA ALA A 310 14.12 -12.27 13.52
C ALA A 310 13.42 -12.65 12.22
N LEU A 311 12.26 -13.33 12.27
CA LEU A 311 11.46 -13.67 11.10
C LEU A 311 11.10 -12.40 10.29
N TYR A 312 10.56 -11.38 10.96
CA TYR A 312 10.19 -10.13 10.29
C TYR A 312 11.40 -9.37 9.76
N LYS A 313 12.49 -9.28 10.51
CA LYS A 313 13.76 -8.65 10.06
C LYS A 313 14.38 -9.36 8.86
N THR A 314 14.15 -10.64 8.70
CA THR A 314 14.69 -11.39 7.56
C THR A 314 13.81 -11.24 6.32
N PHE A 315 12.52 -11.06 6.51
CA PHE A 315 11.56 -10.88 5.41
C PHE A 315 11.67 -9.47 4.81
N TYR A 316 11.76 -8.42 5.65
CA TYR A 316 11.85 -7.01 5.24
C TYR A 316 13.29 -6.48 5.27
#